data_f5d5dc395176c613ec97c0fe7bb28c51
#
_entry.id   f5d5dc395176c613ec97c0fe7bb28c51
#
_cell.length_a   1.000
_cell.length_b   1.000
_cell.length_c   1.000
_cell.angle_alpha   90.00
_cell.angle_beta   90.00
_cell.angle_gamma   90.00
#
_symmetry.space_group_name_H-M   'P 1'
#
loop_
_entity.id
_entity.type
_entity.pdbx_description
1 polymer ?
#
loop_
_entity_poly.entity_id
_entity_poly.type
_entity_poly.pdbx_seq_one_letter_code
_entity_poly.pdbx_strand_id
1 'polypeptide(L)'
;LQVTGVQTCALPISLKEINSKIKIGIYSDAGTMTCENYQPGSYGHEAQHMALFDSWGVDMLKYDFCNSEADSKTSYSQMGKVINKLNEERKAKGAIPFVFNICEWGKTEPWTWGAEAGGSSWRATSDAREDWIGDYSLPGVIGGVDVVRKLWMYAGVNRFNDLDMMCIGLHGLGGPSNYTLGHQQNGGKIVGLNEAQSRSQMSLWCMLASPLALTCDLRETPMGEANSNQTMPNPLITKSDIETLTNAEILAINQDPLGQQAEYMEAISTGNSNYSNHG
;
A
#
# COMPACT_ATOMS: atom_id res chain seq x y z
N LEU A 1 0.53 -11.78 -16.95
CA LEU A 1 0.92 -13.14 -16.59
C LEU A 1 -0.35 -13.84 -16.10
N GLN A 2 -0.93 -14.71 -16.94
CA GLN A 2 -1.92 -15.67 -16.46
C GLN A 2 -1.21 -16.63 -15.50
N VAL A 3 -1.35 -16.38 -14.20
CA VAL A 3 -0.88 -17.32 -13.19
C VAL A 3 -1.95 -18.40 -13.09
N THR A 4 -1.69 -19.55 -13.70
CA THR A 4 -2.54 -20.73 -13.51
C THR A 4 -2.48 -21.15 -12.04
N GLY A 5 -3.56 -21.70 -11.48
CA GLY A 5 -3.68 -22.02 -10.05
C GLY A 5 -2.51 -22.84 -9.47
N VAL A 6 -1.83 -23.65 -10.30
CA VAL A 6 -0.63 -24.41 -9.92
C VAL A 6 0.58 -23.51 -9.65
N GLN A 7 0.76 -22.43 -10.43
CA GLN A 7 1.85 -21.46 -10.21
C GLN A 7 1.63 -20.62 -8.96
N THR A 8 0.38 -20.34 -8.60
CA THR A 8 0.06 -19.56 -7.41
C THR A 8 0.39 -20.30 -6.11
N CYS A 9 0.21 -21.63 -6.07
CA CYS A 9 0.59 -22.45 -4.91
C CYS A 9 2.11 -22.62 -4.77
N ALA A 10 2.82 -22.74 -5.89
CA ALA A 10 4.27 -23.03 -5.87
C ALA A 10 5.08 -21.84 -5.37
N LEU A 11 4.69 -20.60 -5.72
CA LEU A 11 5.46 -19.40 -5.39
C LEU A 11 5.60 -19.17 -3.88
N PRO A 12 4.53 -19.18 -3.05
CA PRO A 12 4.65 -19.06 -1.61
C PRO A 12 5.55 -20.12 -0.98
N ILE A 13 5.40 -21.36 -1.39
CA ILE A 13 6.20 -22.50 -0.90
C ILE A 13 7.67 -22.25 -1.23
N SER A 14 8.00 -22.00 -2.48
CA SER A 14 9.37 -21.78 -2.94
C SER A 14 10.04 -20.58 -2.29
N LEU A 15 9.31 -19.47 -2.07
CA LEU A 15 9.85 -18.30 -1.38
C LEU A 15 10.18 -18.59 0.09
N LYS A 16 9.32 -19.35 0.79
CA LYS A 16 9.56 -19.75 2.18
C LYS A 16 10.66 -20.79 2.33
N GLU A 17 10.92 -21.61 1.30
CA GLU A 17 12.09 -22.49 1.24
C GLU A 17 13.40 -21.70 1.14
N ILE A 18 13.40 -20.60 0.34
CA ILE A 18 14.57 -19.71 0.23
C ILE A 18 14.79 -18.93 1.53
N ASN A 19 13.73 -18.39 2.12
CA ASN A 19 13.79 -17.65 3.36
C ASN A 19 12.47 -17.80 4.15
N SER A 20 12.50 -18.59 5.22
CA SER A 20 11.33 -18.87 6.07
C SER A 20 10.78 -17.64 6.81
N LYS A 21 11.54 -16.55 6.88
CA LYS A 21 11.09 -15.29 7.50
C LYS A 21 10.24 -14.44 6.56
N ILE A 22 10.27 -14.69 5.24
CA ILE A 22 9.43 -13.97 4.28
C ILE A 22 7.97 -14.24 4.58
N LYS A 23 7.19 -13.16 4.64
CA LYS A 23 5.72 -13.18 4.70
C LYS A 23 5.16 -12.89 3.33
N ILE A 24 4.04 -13.51 3.01
CA ILE A 24 3.46 -13.45 1.67
C ILE A 24 2.08 -12.83 1.75
N GLY A 25 1.89 -11.75 0.99
CA GLY A 25 0.59 -11.16 0.77
C GLY A 25 -0.05 -11.66 -0.53
N ILE A 26 -1.38 -11.67 -0.55
CA ILE A 26 -2.18 -11.92 -1.74
C ILE A 26 -3.20 -10.80 -1.90
N TYR A 27 -3.62 -10.59 -3.14
CA TYR A 27 -4.67 -9.65 -3.51
C TYR A 27 -5.96 -10.39 -3.85
N SER A 28 -7.10 -9.86 -3.42
CA SER A 28 -8.43 -10.22 -3.90
C SER A 28 -9.36 -8.99 -3.83
N ASP A 29 -10.62 -9.18 -4.14
CA ASP A 29 -11.61 -8.11 -4.23
C ASP A 29 -12.92 -8.52 -3.54
N ALA A 30 -13.60 -7.56 -2.92
CA ALA A 30 -14.89 -7.75 -2.26
C ALA A 30 -16.07 -7.87 -3.26
N GLY A 31 -15.83 -7.57 -4.52
CA GLY A 31 -16.78 -7.71 -5.60
C GLY A 31 -16.72 -9.06 -6.29
N THR A 32 -17.44 -9.17 -7.38
CA THR A 32 -17.49 -10.38 -8.22
C THR A 32 -16.25 -10.55 -9.09
N MET A 33 -15.55 -9.44 -9.39
CA MET A 33 -14.32 -9.39 -10.19
C MET A 33 -13.33 -8.43 -9.56
N THR A 34 -12.03 -8.65 -9.80
CA THR A 34 -10.97 -7.69 -9.43
C THR A 34 -11.09 -6.40 -10.25
N CYS A 35 -10.39 -5.34 -9.85
CA CYS A 35 -10.49 -4.02 -10.48
C CYS A 35 -10.22 -4.03 -11.99
N GLU A 36 -9.27 -4.83 -12.44
CA GLU A 36 -8.93 -4.97 -13.86
C GLU A 36 -9.81 -6.00 -14.61
N ASN A 37 -10.80 -6.59 -13.93
CA ASN A 37 -11.70 -7.61 -14.49
C ASN A 37 -11.01 -8.86 -15.06
N TYR A 38 -9.79 -9.16 -14.64
CA TYR A 38 -9.06 -10.33 -15.11
C TYR A 38 -9.27 -11.57 -14.26
N GLN A 39 -9.64 -11.40 -12.98
CA GLN A 39 -9.80 -12.49 -12.04
C GLN A 39 -11.10 -12.36 -11.27
N PRO A 40 -11.73 -13.47 -10.85
CA PRO A 40 -12.85 -13.42 -9.92
C PRO A 40 -12.44 -12.78 -8.59
N GLY A 41 -13.32 -11.96 -8.03
CA GLY A 41 -13.25 -11.52 -6.64
C GLY A 41 -13.69 -12.61 -5.68
N SER A 42 -13.79 -12.26 -4.40
CA SER A 42 -14.15 -13.23 -3.34
C SER A 42 -15.62 -13.13 -2.91
N TYR A 43 -16.41 -12.30 -3.52
CA TYR A 43 -17.82 -12.12 -3.15
C TYR A 43 -18.59 -13.45 -3.13
N GLY A 44 -19.16 -13.80 -1.98
CA GLY A 44 -19.87 -15.07 -1.77
C GLY A 44 -18.98 -16.31 -1.63
N HIS A 45 -17.64 -16.15 -1.70
CA HIS A 45 -16.65 -17.22 -1.60
C HIS A 45 -15.55 -16.94 -0.57
N GLU A 46 -15.78 -16.00 0.35
CA GLU A 46 -14.77 -15.49 1.28
C GLU A 46 -14.14 -16.62 2.10
N ALA A 47 -14.96 -17.51 2.67
CA ALA A 47 -14.46 -18.63 3.47
C ALA A 47 -13.64 -19.64 2.63
N GLN A 48 -14.09 -19.91 1.41
CA GLN A 48 -13.40 -20.84 0.50
C GLN A 48 -12.04 -20.27 0.06
N HIS A 49 -12.00 -18.98 -0.33
CA HIS A 49 -10.79 -18.32 -0.74
C HIS A 49 -9.80 -18.19 0.42
N MET A 50 -10.26 -17.82 1.62
CA MET A 50 -9.37 -17.73 2.77
C MET A 50 -8.77 -19.07 3.18
N ALA A 51 -9.56 -20.16 3.14
CA ALA A 51 -9.04 -21.51 3.38
C ALA A 51 -7.96 -21.90 2.35
N LEU A 52 -8.17 -21.52 1.09
CA LEU A 52 -7.21 -21.76 0.02
C LEU A 52 -5.92 -20.96 0.23
N PHE A 53 -6.02 -19.66 0.52
CA PHE A 53 -4.89 -18.77 0.77
C PHE A 53 -4.07 -19.24 1.99
N ASP A 54 -4.74 -19.64 3.06
CA ASP A 54 -4.08 -20.24 4.23
C ASP A 54 -3.31 -21.52 3.89
N SER A 55 -3.92 -22.39 3.08
CA SER A 55 -3.27 -23.64 2.62
C SER A 55 -2.02 -23.39 1.78
N TRP A 56 -1.92 -22.24 1.11
CA TRP A 56 -0.74 -21.80 0.36
C TRP A 56 0.32 -21.13 1.24
N GLY A 57 0.03 -20.94 2.52
CA GLY A 57 0.94 -20.27 3.45
C GLY A 57 0.96 -18.76 3.28
N VAL A 58 -0.11 -18.16 2.78
CA VAL A 58 -0.28 -16.70 2.71
C VAL A 58 -0.46 -16.14 4.11
N ASP A 59 0.07 -14.94 4.35
CA ASP A 59 0.09 -14.27 5.65
C ASP A 59 -0.71 -12.96 5.65
N MET A 60 -1.05 -12.40 4.49
CA MET A 60 -1.74 -11.12 4.35
C MET A 60 -2.71 -11.14 3.16
N LEU A 61 -3.86 -10.50 3.34
CA LEU A 61 -4.80 -10.18 2.26
C LEU A 61 -4.89 -8.67 2.08
N LYS A 62 -4.57 -8.18 0.87
CA LYS A 62 -5.06 -6.87 0.38
C LYS A 62 -6.39 -7.12 -0.30
N TYR A 63 -7.46 -6.50 0.21
CA TYR A 63 -8.82 -6.72 -0.23
C TYR A 63 -9.40 -5.44 -0.81
N ASP A 64 -9.60 -5.41 -2.11
CA ASP A 64 -10.08 -4.26 -2.86
C ASP A 64 -11.61 -4.19 -2.90
N PHE A 65 -12.17 -3.13 -3.51
CA PHE A 65 -13.62 -2.87 -3.52
C PHE A 65 -14.13 -2.49 -4.93
N CYS A 66 -13.58 -3.12 -5.96
CA CYS A 66 -14.09 -2.97 -7.31
C CYS A 66 -15.26 -3.92 -7.56
N ASN A 67 -16.12 -3.59 -8.51
CA ASN A 67 -17.21 -4.46 -8.95
C ASN A 67 -18.09 -5.04 -7.80
N SER A 68 -18.23 -4.29 -6.71
CA SER A 68 -19.08 -4.67 -5.58
C SER A 68 -20.42 -3.94 -5.63
N GLU A 69 -21.51 -4.66 -5.44
CA GLU A 69 -22.88 -4.13 -5.33
C GLU A 69 -23.31 -3.91 -3.87
N ALA A 70 -22.58 -4.48 -2.92
CA ALA A 70 -22.82 -4.32 -1.49
C ALA A 70 -22.17 -3.05 -0.93
N ASP A 71 -22.58 -2.61 0.27
CA ASP A 71 -21.84 -1.56 0.94
C ASP A 71 -20.49 -2.06 1.45
N SER A 72 -19.51 -1.16 1.52
CA SER A 72 -18.14 -1.51 1.88
C SER A 72 -18.03 -2.10 3.28
N LYS A 73 -18.62 -1.47 4.30
CA LYS A 73 -18.53 -1.93 5.69
C LYS A 73 -19.08 -3.36 5.84
N THR A 74 -20.19 -3.69 5.17
CA THR A 74 -20.76 -5.03 5.18
C THR A 74 -19.81 -6.04 4.54
N SER A 75 -19.30 -5.76 3.34
CA SER A 75 -18.40 -6.65 2.60
C SER A 75 -17.11 -6.93 3.39
N TYR A 76 -16.47 -5.89 3.91
CA TYR A 76 -15.26 -6.04 4.71
C TYR A 76 -15.52 -6.75 6.03
N SER A 77 -16.66 -6.50 6.68
CA SER A 77 -17.03 -7.21 7.91
C SER A 77 -17.30 -8.70 7.67
N GLN A 78 -17.83 -9.08 6.51
CA GLN A 78 -17.99 -10.50 6.13
C GLN A 78 -16.63 -11.19 6.00
N MET A 79 -15.71 -10.62 5.23
CA MET A 79 -14.35 -11.15 5.10
C MET A 79 -13.61 -11.15 6.45
N GLY A 80 -13.73 -10.08 7.23
CA GLY A 80 -13.10 -9.98 8.55
C GLY A 80 -13.57 -11.05 9.53
N LYS A 81 -14.84 -11.44 9.52
CA LYS A 81 -15.34 -12.57 10.33
C LYS A 81 -14.66 -13.89 9.95
N VAL A 82 -14.44 -14.11 8.66
CA VAL A 82 -13.72 -15.31 8.16
C VAL A 82 -12.27 -15.27 8.62
N ILE A 83 -11.59 -14.14 8.46
CA ILE A 83 -10.19 -13.96 8.86
C ILE A 83 -10.03 -14.10 10.38
N ASN A 84 -10.92 -13.54 11.17
CA ASN A 84 -10.87 -13.65 12.63
C ASN A 84 -11.01 -15.11 13.09
N LYS A 85 -11.93 -15.88 12.49
CA LYS A 85 -12.02 -17.31 12.75
C LYS A 85 -10.73 -18.05 12.40
N LEU A 86 -10.17 -17.76 11.24
CA LEU A 86 -8.91 -18.33 10.81
C LEU A 86 -7.77 -17.96 11.77
N ASN A 87 -7.73 -16.73 12.27
CA ASN A 87 -6.72 -16.27 13.21
C ASN A 87 -6.80 -16.99 14.57
N GLU A 88 -7.99 -17.34 15.05
CA GLU A 88 -8.10 -18.20 16.24
C GLU A 88 -7.53 -19.62 15.99
N GLU A 89 -7.77 -20.18 14.82
CA GLU A 89 -7.20 -21.46 14.43
C GLU A 89 -5.67 -21.41 14.27
N ARG A 90 -5.14 -20.33 13.68
CA ARG A 90 -3.70 -20.08 13.57
C ARG A 90 -3.04 -19.92 14.92
N LYS A 91 -3.66 -19.14 15.82
CA LYS A 91 -3.17 -18.95 17.19
C LYS A 91 -3.10 -20.26 17.97
N ALA A 92 -4.09 -21.11 17.84
CA ALA A 92 -4.09 -22.44 18.47
C ALA A 92 -2.93 -23.33 17.99
N LYS A 93 -2.42 -23.10 16.77
CA LYS A 93 -1.26 -23.77 16.18
C LYS A 93 0.07 -23.06 16.42
N GLY A 94 0.09 -21.94 17.16
CA GLY A 94 1.27 -21.10 17.35
C GLY A 94 1.72 -20.34 16.10
N ALA A 95 0.84 -20.20 15.09
CA ALA A 95 1.11 -19.45 13.87
C ALA A 95 0.76 -17.96 14.07
N ILE A 96 1.37 -17.11 13.26
CA ILE A 96 1.09 -15.65 13.28
C ILE A 96 -0.32 -15.38 12.73
N PRO A 97 -1.02 -14.35 13.24
CA PRO A 97 -2.28 -13.92 12.68
C PRO A 97 -2.16 -13.49 11.22
N PHE A 98 -3.22 -13.69 10.48
CA PHE A 98 -3.37 -13.19 9.11
C PHE A 98 -3.60 -11.68 9.14
N VAL A 99 -2.85 -10.94 8.33
CA VAL A 99 -2.99 -9.48 8.23
C VAL A 99 -4.08 -9.14 7.20
N PHE A 100 -4.98 -8.24 7.54
CA PHE A 100 -6.07 -7.81 6.67
C PHE A 100 -5.94 -6.32 6.34
N ASN A 101 -5.68 -6.01 5.07
CA ASN A 101 -5.63 -4.65 4.53
C ASN A 101 -6.93 -4.35 3.77
N ILE A 102 -7.64 -3.33 4.23
CA ILE A 102 -8.88 -2.80 3.63
C ILE A 102 -8.52 -1.78 2.57
N CYS A 103 -9.01 -1.95 1.33
CA CYS A 103 -8.70 -1.08 0.22
C CYS A 103 -9.97 -0.57 -0.47
N GLU A 104 -10.63 0.41 0.16
CA GLU A 104 -11.81 1.10 -0.41
C GLU A 104 -11.53 2.61 -0.65
N TRP A 105 -10.25 2.96 -0.71
CA TRP A 105 -9.74 4.28 -1.10
C TRP A 105 -10.19 5.45 -0.22
N GLY A 106 -10.56 5.20 1.04
CA GLY A 106 -11.02 6.22 1.97
C GLY A 106 -12.45 6.72 1.73
N LYS A 107 -13.19 6.12 0.81
CA LYS A 107 -14.52 6.62 0.37
C LYS A 107 -15.58 6.63 1.46
N THR A 108 -15.54 5.68 2.38
CA THR A 108 -16.50 5.56 3.47
C THR A 108 -15.86 5.70 4.85
N GLU A 109 -14.73 6.41 4.91
CA GLU A 109 -13.99 6.67 6.15
C GLU A 109 -13.60 5.38 6.90
N PRO A 110 -12.85 4.46 6.26
CA PRO A 110 -12.52 3.14 6.81
C PRO A 110 -11.76 3.22 8.13
N TRP A 111 -11.12 4.32 8.45
CA TRP A 111 -10.49 4.57 9.75
C TRP A 111 -11.49 4.55 10.92
N THR A 112 -12.78 4.83 10.67
CA THR A 112 -13.81 4.85 11.72
C THR A 112 -14.38 3.47 12.04
N TRP A 113 -14.30 2.51 11.14
CA TRP A 113 -14.91 1.19 11.26
C TRP A 113 -14.01 0.00 10.88
N GLY A 114 -12.89 0.25 10.20
CA GLY A 114 -12.04 -0.79 9.64
C GLY A 114 -11.48 -1.76 10.69
N ALA A 115 -11.10 -1.26 11.86
CA ALA A 115 -10.65 -2.10 12.96
C ALA A 115 -11.77 -3.03 13.47
N GLU A 116 -13.00 -2.54 13.58
CA GLU A 116 -14.18 -3.34 13.94
C GLU A 116 -14.47 -4.42 12.89
N ALA A 117 -14.26 -4.10 11.62
CA ALA A 117 -14.38 -5.05 10.53
C ALA A 117 -13.22 -6.09 10.47
N GLY A 118 -12.26 -6.02 11.37
CA GLY A 118 -11.12 -6.95 11.44
C GLY A 118 -9.89 -6.50 10.65
N GLY A 119 -9.89 -5.28 10.08
CA GLY A 119 -8.76 -4.71 9.35
C GLY A 119 -7.60 -4.36 10.27
N SER A 120 -6.38 -4.66 9.82
CA SER A 120 -5.13 -4.26 10.47
C SER A 120 -4.60 -2.94 9.89
N SER A 121 -5.00 -2.60 8.67
CA SER A 121 -4.71 -1.35 7.99
C SER A 121 -5.80 -1.05 6.96
N TRP A 122 -5.89 0.19 6.56
CA TRP A 122 -6.87 0.64 5.56
C TRP A 122 -6.34 1.77 4.71
N ARG A 123 -6.55 1.67 3.40
CA ARG A 123 -6.29 2.74 2.46
C ARG A 123 -7.14 3.95 2.80
N ALA A 124 -6.50 5.04 3.13
CA ALA A 124 -7.17 6.27 3.55
C ALA A 124 -7.42 7.24 2.39
N THR A 125 -6.85 6.99 1.23
CA THR A 125 -6.95 7.82 0.02
C THR A 125 -7.10 6.96 -1.22
N SER A 126 -7.49 7.55 -2.35
CA SER A 126 -7.36 6.91 -3.67
C SER A 126 -5.89 6.57 -3.98
N ASP A 127 -5.66 5.89 -5.11
CA ASP A 127 -4.34 5.40 -5.48
C ASP A 127 -3.33 6.53 -5.60
N ALA A 128 -2.19 6.34 -4.93
CA ALA A 128 -1.07 7.27 -5.01
C ALA A 128 -0.40 7.18 -6.38
N ARG A 129 0.17 8.30 -6.80
CA ARG A 129 1.00 8.34 -8.01
C ARG A 129 2.35 8.96 -7.69
N GLU A 130 3.29 8.75 -8.58
CA GLU A 130 4.62 9.35 -8.51
C GLU A 130 4.59 10.84 -8.87
N ASP A 131 3.90 11.61 -8.03
CA ASP A 131 3.78 13.05 -8.11
C ASP A 131 3.91 13.65 -6.71
N TRP A 132 4.48 14.83 -6.59
CA TRP A 132 4.61 15.48 -5.30
C TRP A 132 3.27 16.05 -4.79
N ILE A 133 2.52 16.70 -5.66
CA ILE A 133 1.29 17.40 -5.31
C ILE A 133 0.05 16.55 -5.61
N GLY A 134 -0.01 15.93 -6.78
CA GLY A 134 -1.19 15.22 -7.28
C GLY A 134 -2.25 16.14 -7.88
N ASP A 135 -3.45 15.59 -8.05
CA ASP A 135 -4.64 16.32 -8.52
C ASP A 135 -5.90 15.89 -7.74
N TYR A 136 -7.07 16.39 -8.18
CA TYR A 136 -8.35 16.08 -7.54
C TYR A 136 -8.72 14.59 -7.54
N SER A 137 -8.23 13.81 -8.50
CA SER A 137 -8.61 12.41 -8.67
C SER A 137 -7.62 11.44 -8.02
N LEU A 138 -6.33 11.81 -8.04
CA LEU A 138 -5.25 10.97 -7.55
C LEU A 138 -4.27 11.82 -6.73
N PRO A 139 -4.16 11.57 -5.43
CA PRO A 139 -3.26 12.32 -4.58
C PRO A 139 -1.81 12.00 -4.93
N GLY A 140 -0.99 13.04 -4.99
CA GLY A 140 0.45 12.88 -4.88
C GLY A 140 0.86 12.65 -3.42
N VAL A 141 2.15 12.67 -3.16
CA VAL A 141 2.69 12.48 -1.81
C VAL A 141 2.03 13.43 -0.79
N ILE A 142 2.00 14.72 -1.08
CA ILE A 142 1.46 15.72 -0.16
C ILE A 142 -0.06 15.62 -0.04
N GLY A 143 -0.78 15.36 -1.13
CA GLY A 143 -2.23 15.19 -1.09
C GLY A 143 -2.65 14.03 -0.19
N GLY A 144 -1.94 12.90 -0.24
CA GLY A 144 -2.17 11.78 0.67
C GLY A 144 -1.86 12.13 2.13
N VAL A 145 -0.73 12.78 2.37
CA VAL A 145 -0.32 13.23 3.71
C VAL A 145 -1.35 14.20 4.30
N ASP A 146 -1.89 15.13 3.52
CA ASP A 146 -2.87 16.12 3.99
C ASP A 146 -4.19 15.49 4.48
N VAL A 147 -4.55 14.33 3.94
CA VAL A 147 -5.67 13.54 4.45
C VAL A 147 -5.26 12.81 5.73
N VAL A 148 -4.20 12.00 5.66
CA VAL A 148 -3.84 11.04 6.71
C VAL A 148 -3.32 11.73 7.98
N ARG A 149 -2.64 12.88 7.89
CA ARG A 149 -2.13 13.60 9.06
C ARG A 149 -3.20 13.95 10.09
N LYS A 150 -4.46 14.03 9.68
CA LYS A 150 -5.60 14.34 10.56
C LYS A 150 -6.22 13.10 11.21
N LEU A 151 -5.75 11.91 10.88
CA LEU A 151 -6.35 10.63 11.28
C LEU A 151 -5.59 9.95 12.43
N TRP A 152 -4.68 10.63 13.09
CA TRP A 152 -3.81 10.07 14.12
C TRP A 152 -4.57 9.40 15.27
N MET A 153 -5.77 9.90 15.64
CA MET A 153 -6.60 9.34 16.70
C MET A 153 -7.15 7.94 16.37
N TYR A 154 -7.16 7.55 15.10
CA TYR A 154 -7.64 6.23 14.66
C TYR A 154 -6.50 5.21 14.56
N ALA A 155 -5.24 5.69 14.54
CA ALA A 155 -4.07 4.84 14.41
C ALA A 155 -3.68 4.19 15.75
N GLY A 156 -2.94 3.10 15.68
CA GLY A 156 -2.42 2.35 16.82
C GLY A 156 -1.99 0.96 16.42
N VAL A 157 -1.63 0.12 17.39
CA VAL A 157 -1.22 -1.27 17.12
C VAL A 157 -2.32 -2.01 16.34
N ASN A 158 -1.95 -2.59 15.20
CA ASN A 158 -2.86 -3.24 14.25
C ASN A 158 -3.99 -2.32 13.73
N ARG A 159 -3.74 -1.03 13.68
CA ARG A 159 -4.67 -0.02 13.15
C ARG A 159 -3.86 1.06 12.43
N PHE A 160 -3.53 0.83 11.18
CA PHE A 160 -2.66 1.71 10.42
C PHE A 160 -3.42 2.40 9.29
N ASN A 161 -3.32 3.73 9.24
CA ASN A 161 -3.75 4.50 8.09
C ASN A 161 -2.75 4.29 6.95
N ASP A 162 -3.21 3.70 5.86
CA ASP A 162 -2.39 3.32 4.72
C ASP A 162 -2.40 4.44 3.67
N LEU A 163 -1.24 5.03 3.45
CA LEU A 163 -0.99 6.08 2.45
C LEU A 163 -0.74 5.53 1.04
N ASP A 164 -0.88 4.21 0.85
CA ASP A 164 -0.52 3.52 -0.38
C ASP A 164 0.99 3.35 -0.56
N MET A 165 1.35 2.91 -1.75
CA MET A 165 2.72 2.55 -2.10
C MET A 165 3.64 3.76 -2.20
N MET A 166 4.88 3.59 -1.73
CA MET A 166 5.93 4.59 -1.90
C MET A 166 6.43 4.61 -3.35
N CYS A 167 6.69 5.82 -3.83
CA CYS A 167 7.16 6.06 -5.19
C CYS A 167 8.70 6.17 -5.29
N ILE A 168 9.42 5.96 -4.19
CA ILE A 168 10.88 6.02 -4.15
C ILE A 168 11.47 4.94 -5.07
N GLY A 169 12.40 5.32 -5.93
CA GLY A 169 13.04 4.41 -6.87
C GLY A 169 12.28 4.16 -8.19
N LEU A 170 11.14 4.84 -8.41
CA LEU A 170 10.36 4.70 -9.65
C LEU A 170 10.87 5.59 -10.80
N HIS A 171 11.47 6.75 -10.50
CA HIS A 171 12.13 7.65 -11.45
C HIS A 171 11.30 8.00 -12.69
N GLY A 172 10.01 8.28 -12.51
CA GLY A 172 9.09 8.66 -13.57
C GLY A 172 8.33 7.49 -14.21
N LEU A 173 8.47 6.26 -13.70
CA LEU A 173 7.72 5.09 -14.17
C LEU A 173 6.54 4.72 -13.26
N GLY A 174 6.33 5.49 -12.21
CA GLY A 174 5.31 5.20 -11.21
C GLY A 174 3.92 5.62 -11.62
N GLY A 175 3.25 4.72 -12.24
CA GLY A 175 1.82 4.79 -12.49
C GLY A 175 1.40 3.81 -13.57
N PRO A 176 0.20 3.25 -13.50
CA PRO A 176 -0.38 2.56 -14.65
C PRO A 176 -0.40 3.53 -15.84
N SER A 177 -0.02 3.07 -17.02
CA SER A 177 0.07 3.86 -18.25
C SER A 177 -1.18 4.69 -18.56
N ASN A 178 -2.32 4.29 -18.01
CA ASN A 178 -3.61 4.96 -18.18
C ASN A 178 -3.77 6.22 -17.30
N TYR A 179 -2.97 6.37 -16.24
CA TYR A 179 -3.03 7.51 -15.32
C TYR A 179 -1.97 8.57 -15.63
N THR A 180 -1.02 8.26 -16.51
CA THR A 180 0.03 9.20 -16.91
C THR A 180 -0.44 10.32 -17.83
N LEU A 181 -1.70 10.27 -18.28
CA LEU A 181 -2.23 11.22 -19.26
C LEU A 181 -2.66 12.58 -18.68
N GLY A 182 -2.71 12.74 -17.36
CA GLY A 182 -3.22 13.96 -16.71
C GLY A 182 -2.18 14.94 -16.23
N HIS A 183 -0.96 14.53 -15.90
CA HIS A 183 0.06 15.39 -15.28
C HIS A 183 1.36 15.35 -16.02
N GLN A 184 1.43 16.16 -17.07
CA GLN A 184 2.64 16.44 -17.79
C GLN A 184 3.37 17.62 -17.13
N GLN A 185 4.25 17.35 -16.18
CA GLN A 185 5.24 18.34 -15.79
C GLN A 185 6.34 18.36 -16.86
N ASN A 186 6.85 19.55 -17.19
CA ASN A 186 7.93 19.76 -18.16
C ASN A 186 7.69 19.18 -19.58
N GLY A 187 6.60 19.56 -20.22
CA GLY A 187 6.37 19.23 -21.64
C GLY A 187 6.04 17.78 -21.91
N GLY A 188 5.40 17.08 -20.97
CA GLY A 188 4.92 15.71 -21.15
C GLY A 188 5.80 14.63 -20.58
N LYS A 189 6.86 14.97 -19.85
CA LYS A 189 7.69 14.01 -19.12
C LYS A 189 7.26 13.90 -17.68
N ILE A 190 6.91 12.70 -17.23
CA ILE A 190 6.83 12.39 -15.80
C ILE A 190 8.27 12.38 -15.30
N VAL A 191 8.57 13.27 -14.36
CA VAL A 191 9.94 13.44 -13.86
C VAL A 191 10.21 12.56 -12.65
N GLY A 192 9.15 12.03 -12.01
CA GLY A 192 9.28 11.32 -10.76
C GLY A 192 9.59 12.22 -9.56
N LEU A 193 9.85 11.62 -8.43
CA LEU A 193 10.29 12.32 -7.23
C LEU A 193 11.79 12.61 -7.32
N ASN A 194 12.19 13.82 -6.96
CA ASN A 194 13.62 14.11 -6.76
C ASN A 194 14.08 13.55 -5.39
N GLU A 195 15.40 13.53 -5.15
CA GLU A 195 15.97 12.96 -3.92
C GLU A 195 15.43 13.60 -2.62
N ALA A 196 15.18 14.90 -2.61
CA ALA A 196 14.63 15.58 -1.45
C ALA A 196 13.16 15.16 -1.20
N GLN A 197 12.38 15.01 -2.26
CA GLN A 197 11.00 14.53 -2.21
C GLN A 197 10.94 13.06 -1.79
N SER A 198 11.85 12.21 -2.28
CA SER A 198 11.97 10.80 -1.87
C SER A 198 12.27 10.68 -0.37
N ARG A 199 13.24 11.44 0.14
CA ARG A 199 13.53 11.48 1.58
C ARG A 199 12.35 12.00 2.41
N SER A 200 11.63 13.00 1.89
CA SER A 200 10.44 13.54 2.55
C SER A 200 9.31 12.52 2.57
N GLN A 201 9.06 11.80 1.47
CA GLN A 201 8.07 10.72 1.43
C GLN A 201 8.38 9.66 2.48
N MET A 202 9.62 9.17 2.53
CA MET A 202 10.05 8.18 3.53
C MET A 202 9.80 8.67 4.96
N SER A 203 10.22 9.90 5.26
CA SER A 203 10.03 10.50 6.58
C SER A 203 8.56 10.64 6.96
N LEU A 204 7.73 11.11 6.03
CA LEU A 204 6.29 11.30 6.25
C LEU A 204 5.58 9.96 6.45
N TRP A 205 5.85 8.92 5.62
CA TRP A 205 5.28 7.59 5.83
C TRP A 205 5.66 7.01 7.19
N CYS A 206 6.91 7.18 7.61
CA CYS A 206 7.36 6.71 8.91
C CYS A 206 6.72 7.48 10.07
N MET A 207 6.65 8.79 10.02
CA MET A 207 5.99 9.62 11.04
C MET A 207 4.48 9.34 11.14
N LEU A 208 3.85 9.02 10.03
CA LEU A 208 2.43 8.68 9.99
C LEU A 208 2.16 7.20 10.29
N ALA A 209 3.18 6.42 10.64
CA ALA A 209 3.11 4.98 10.90
C ALA A 209 2.40 4.21 9.77
N SER A 210 2.50 4.69 8.52
CA SER A 210 1.91 4.03 7.36
C SER A 210 2.68 2.77 7.00
N PRO A 211 2.02 1.74 6.46
CA PRO A 211 2.71 0.60 5.86
C PRO A 211 3.71 1.05 4.80
N LEU A 212 4.94 0.51 4.85
CA LEU A 212 6.00 0.84 3.91
C LEU A 212 5.95 -0.13 2.71
N ALA A 213 5.09 0.12 1.76
CA ALA A 213 4.95 -0.69 0.55
C ALA A 213 5.81 -0.11 -0.58
N LEU A 214 6.77 -0.89 -1.07
CA LEU A 214 7.63 -0.52 -2.20
C LEU A 214 7.04 -0.98 -3.52
N THR A 215 7.20 -0.17 -4.57
CA THR A 215 6.77 -0.49 -5.94
C THR A 215 7.93 -0.54 -6.92
N CYS A 216 9.11 -0.11 -6.51
CA CYS A 216 10.31 -0.12 -7.35
C CYS A 216 10.93 -1.51 -7.48
N ASP A 217 11.72 -1.70 -8.53
CA ASP A 217 12.58 -2.87 -8.68
C ASP A 217 13.84 -2.67 -7.83
N LEU A 218 14.03 -3.54 -6.84
CA LEU A 218 15.17 -3.47 -5.90
C LEU A 218 16.47 -4.09 -6.46
N ARG A 219 16.47 -4.58 -7.69
CA ARG A 219 17.67 -5.17 -8.30
C ARG A 219 18.62 -4.08 -8.75
N GLU A 220 19.90 -4.24 -8.46
CA GLU A 220 20.98 -3.34 -8.88
C GLU A 220 21.36 -3.50 -10.36
N THR A 221 20.92 -4.60 -10.99
CA THR A 221 21.21 -4.89 -12.40
C THR A 221 19.93 -4.92 -13.21
N PRO A 222 19.94 -4.36 -14.45
CA PRO A 222 18.80 -4.49 -15.34
C PRO A 222 18.43 -5.97 -15.52
N MET A 223 17.14 -6.29 -15.57
CA MET A 223 16.75 -7.57 -16.20
C MET A 223 17.26 -7.56 -17.62
N GLY A 224 17.98 -8.61 -18.01
CA GLY A 224 18.51 -8.77 -19.35
C GLY A 224 17.44 -8.44 -20.39
N GLU A 225 17.89 -7.86 -21.47
CA GLU A 225 17.22 -7.28 -22.62
C GLU A 225 15.69 -7.20 -22.50
N ALA A 226 15.18 -6.00 -22.29
CA ALA A 226 13.75 -5.73 -22.34
C ALA A 226 13.16 -6.46 -23.55
N ASN A 227 12.11 -7.23 -23.33
CA ASN A 227 11.27 -7.71 -24.44
C ASN A 227 11.11 -6.55 -25.44
N SER A 228 11.44 -6.77 -26.69
CA SER A 228 11.55 -5.78 -27.76
C SER A 228 10.34 -4.86 -27.97
N ASN A 229 9.30 -5.01 -27.16
CA ASN A 229 8.10 -4.19 -27.13
C ASN A 229 8.00 -3.24 -25.92
N GLN A 230 8.94 -3.27 -24.96
CA GLN A 230 9.01 -2.26 -23.89
C GLN A 230 10.03 -1.21 -24.25
N THR A 231 9.53 -0.05 -24.67
CA THR A 231 10.32 1.10 -25.10
C THR A 231 10.97 1.91 -23.95
N MET A 232 10.84 1.45 -22.70
CA MET A 232 11.38 2.13 -21.52
C MET A 232 12.31 1.20 -20.75
N PRO A 233 13.58 1.58 -20.53
CA PRO A 233 14.41 0.88 -19.57
C PRO A 233 13.80 1.03 -18.19
N ASN A 234 13.63 -0.07 -17.42
CA ASN A 234 13.34 0.03 -16.00
C ASN A 234 14.44 0.86 -15.35
N PRO A 235 14.14 1.99 -14.71
CA PRO A 235 15.16 2.73 -14.00
C PRO A 235 15.68 1.83 -12.87
N LEU A 236 16.98 1.81 -12.74
CA LEU A 236 17.61 1.12 -11.63
C LEU A 236 17.42 1.93 -10.35
N ILE A 237 17.21 1.22 -9.25
CA ILE A 237 17.28 1.84 -7.94
C ILE A 237 18.66 2.50 -7.76
N THR A 238 18.68 3.74 -7.32
CA THR A 238 19.93 4.48 -7.11
C THR A 238 20.48 4.24 -5.72
N LYS A 239 21.77 4.57 -5.52
CA LYS A 239 22.36 4.55 -4.18
C LYS A 239 21.62 5.47 -3.21
N SER A 240 21.18 6.65 -3.65
CA SER A 240 20.38 7.59 -2.84
C SER A 240 19.04 7.00 -2.41
N ASP A 241 18.37 6.24 -3.30
CA ASP A 241 17.13 5.56 -2.95
C ASP A 241 17.37 4.49 -1.89
N ILE A 242 18.42 3.68 -2.05
CA ILE A 242 18.79 2.64 -1.08
C ILE A 242 19.10 3.28 0.29
N GLU A 243 19.90 4.33 0.33
CA GLU A 243 20.23 5.07 1.55
C GLU A 243 18.96 5.64 2.22
N THR A 244 18.01 6.12 1.43
CA THR A 244 16.72 6.62 1.91
C THR A 244 15.87 5.49 2.50
N LEU A 245 15.71 4.38 1.77
CA LEU A 245 14.87 3.25 2.16
C LEU A 245 15.43 2.44 3.32
N THR A 246 16.75 2.47 3.53
CA THR A 246 17.44 1.70 4.58
C THR A 246 17.90 2.55 5.76
N ASN A 247 17.48 3.81 5.86
CA ASN A 247 17.83 4.67 6.97
C ASN A 247 17.27 4.11 8.28
N ALA A 248 18.16 3.62 9.15
CA ALA A 248 17.79 2.90 10.37
C ALA A 248 17.04 3.78 11.39
N GLU A 249 17.37 5.07 11.47
CA GLU A 249 16.73 5.99 12.41
C GLU A 249 15.28 6.27 12.00
N ILE A 250 15.04 6.51 10.73
CA ILE A 250 13.70 6.74 10.21
C ILE A 250 12.86 5.46 10.25
N LEU A 251 13.44 4.32 9.91
CA LEU A 251 12.78 3.02 10.04
C LEU A 251 12.40 2.70 11.49
N ALA A 252 13.24 3.07 12.47
CA ALA A 252 12.93 2.86 13.88
C ALA A 252 11.68 3.62 14.33
N ILE A 253 11.41 4.79 13.75
CA ILE A 253 10.16 5.54 14.02
C ILE A 253 8.95 4.77 13.49
N ASN A 254 9.00 4.26 12.26
CA ASN A 254 7.89 3.48 11.68
C ASN A 254 7.66 2.15 12.43
N GLN A 255 8.76 1.51 12.88
CA GLN A 255 8.72 0.21 13.53
C GLN A 255 8.57 0.29 15.06
N ASP A 256 8.25 1.47 15.60
CA ASP A 256 7.98 1.64 17.02
C ASP A 256 6.80 0.74 17.46
N PRO A 257 6.97 -0.11 18.49
CA PRO A 257 5.93 -1.04 18.92
C PRO A 257 4.64 -0.36 19.43
N LEU A 258 4.66 0.93 19.70
CA LEU A 258 3.46 1.70 20.02
C LEU A 258 2.51 1.79 18.80
N GLY A 259 3.03 1.67 17.58
CA GLY A 259 2.25 1.75 16.35
C GLY A 259 1.45 3.05 16.20
N GLN A 260 1.91 4.12 16.85
CA GLN A 260 1.19 5.39 16.91
C GLN A 260 1.61 6.31 15.77
N GLN A 261 0.64 6.85 15.09
CA GLN A 261 0.85 7.92 14.14
C GLN A 261 1.17 9.22 14.89
N ALA A 262 2.12 10.00 14.38
CA ALA A 262 2.41 11.33 14.92
C ALA A 262 1.19 12.24 14.83
N GLU A 263 0.93 12.99 15.90
CA GLU A 263 -0.12 13.99 15.95
C GLU A 263 0.27 15.21 15.13
N TYR A 264 -0.64 15.64 14.27
CA TYR A 264 -0.46 16.89 13.52
C TYR A 264 -0.79 18.08 14.43
N MET A 265 0.20 18.92 14.66
CA MET A 265 0.05 20.19 15.34
C MET A 265 -0.09 21.30 14.30
N GLU A 266 -1.13 22.15 14.42
CA GLU A 266 -1.23 23.32 13.58
C GLU A 266 0.00 24.21 13.74
N ALA A 267 0.48 24.77 12.62
CA ALA A 267 1.62 25.68 12.66
C ALA A 267 1.31 26.85 13.62
N ILE A 268 2.03 26.94 14.71
CA ILE A 268 1.98 28.12 15.57
C ILE A 268 2.57 29.25 14.74
N SER A 269 1.75 30.24 14.39
CA SER A 269 2.21 31.45 13.73
C SER A 269 3.25 32.13 14.60
N THR A 270 4.52 32.01 14.26
CA THR A 270 5.62 32.65 15.01
C THR A 270 5.74 34.14 14.72
N GLY A 271 4.70 34.75 14.14
CA GLY A 271 4.66 36.23 13.94
C GLY A 271 5.65 36.79 12.90
N ASN A 272 6.45 35.96 12.25
CA ASN A 272 7.32 36.38 11.16
C ASN A 272 6.58 36.27 9.81
N SER A 273 6.01 37.38 9.38
CA SER A 273 5.19 37.57 8.18
C SER A 273 5.96 37.52 6.84
N ASN A 274 7.00 36.71 6.71
CA ASN A 274 7.80 36.67 5.48
C ASN A 274 7.63 35.40 4.62
N TYR A 275 6.61 34.58 4.90
CA TYR A 275 6.20 33.55 3.93
C TYR A 275 4.94 34.03 3.22
N SER A 276 5.14 34.65 2.06
CA SER A 276 4.06 34.95 1.13
C SER A 276 3.41 33.64 0.68
N ASN A 277 2.10 33.52 0.92
CA ASN A 277 1.24 32.50 0.33
C ASN A 277 1.45 32.45 -1.18
N HIS A 278 2.05 31.38 -1.67
CA HIS A 278 1.88 30.98 -3.05
C HIS A 278 0.73 29.97 -3.06
N GLY A 279 -0.45 30.50 -3.45
CA GLY A 279 -1.67 29.75 -3.73
C GLY A 279 -1.55 28.89 -4.99
#